data_3f8b15a87261410ed373828f7aa76e7a
#
_entry.id   3f8b15a87261410ed373828f7aa76e7a
#
_cell.length_a   1.000
_cell.length_b   1.000
_cell.length_c   1.000
_cell.angle_alpha   90.00
_cell.angle_beta   90.00
_cell.angle_gamma   90.00
#
_symmetry.space_group_name_H-M   'P 1'
#
loop_
_entity.id
_entity.type
_entity.pdbx_description
1 polymer ?
#
loop_
_entity_poly.entity_id
_entity_poly.type
_entity_poly.pdbx_seq_one_letter_code
_entity_poly.pdbx_strand_id
1 'polypeptide(L)'
;MKIKKHLWGLIYGCLLICFTVYVLLDTFVIAREYVIVDKENSNNNSFSDEVIITDNSYSDENISITITEYREHDTNIYVAEVILSSPEYLQTAFAKNAYGRNVTQKTSEMAEANNAIFAVNGDYYGARETGLVVRDGVIYRDSSSRDRENLVIYADGSLDVITERGADPEKLVEDGALHILSFGPGLVVDGEIAVSKNEEVGQAMASNPRTAIGIIDDLHYIFVVSDGRTDESEGLSLYELATFMDELGVQVAYNLDGGGSSTMWFNGKIINVPMSSKGINKERSVSDIVYIGY
;
A
#
# COMPACT_ATOMS: atom_id res chain seq x y z
N MET A 1 -9.56 -58.78 -16.96
CA MET A 1 -10.62 -58.20 -16.09
C MET A 1 -10.11 -57.37 -14.89
N LYS A 2 -8.81 -57.41 -14.52
CA LYS A 2 -8.24 -56.60 -13.41
C LYS A 2 -8.01 -55.12 -13.73
N ILE A 3 -7.80 -54.76 -15.00
CA ILE A 3 -7.52 -53.35 -15.42
C ILE A 3 -8.75 -52.41 -15.24
N LYS A 4 -9.98 -52.94 -15.43
CA LYS A 4 -11.19 -52.12 -15.27
C LYS A 4 -11.48 -51.66 -13.83
N LYS A 5 -11.01 -52.40 -12.81
CA LYS A 5 -11.24 -52.05 -11.39
C LYS A 5 -10.42 -50.87 -10.92
N HIS A 6 -9.23 -50.62 -11.52
CA HIS A 6 -8.35 -49.50 -11.15
C HIS A 6 -8.56 -48.26 -12.02
N LEU A 7 -9.24 -48.39 -13.18
CA LEU A 7 -9.47 -47.30 -14.09
C LEU A 7 -10.30 -46.18 -13.44
N TRP A 8 -11.34 -46.52 -12.71
CA TRP A 8 -12.17 -45.56 -11.98
C TRP A 8 -11.38 -44.80 -10.89
N GLY A 9 -10.51 -45.49 -10.16
CA GLY A 9 -9.64 -44.83 -9.18
C GLY A 9 -8.65 -43.85 -9.83
N LEU A 10 -8.14 -44.22 -11.00
CA LEU A 10 -7.25 -43.33 -11.78
C LEU A 10 -7.97 -42.11 -12.30
N ILE A 11 -9.17 -42.29 -12.88
CA ILE A 11 -10.02 -41.18 -13.36
C ILE A 11 -10.39 -40.24 -12.20
N TYR A 12 -10.81 -40.81 -11.07
CA TYR A 12 -11.15 -39.98 -9.88
C TYR A 12 -9.94 -39.23 -9.34
N GLY A 13 -8.76 -39.87 -9.28
CA GLY A 13 -7.51 -39.24 -8.87
C GLY A 13 -7.13 -38.08 -9.79
N CYS A 14 -7.22 -38.27 -11.11
CA CYS A 14 -6.96 -37.22 -12.08
C CYS A 14 -7.96 -36.04 -11.95
N LEU A 15 -9.23 -36.32 -11.80
CA LEU A 15 -10.25 -35.26 -11.58
C LEU A 15 -9.99 -34.47 -10.31
N LEU A 16 -9.63 -35.16 -9.22
CA LEU A 16 -9.32 -34.50 -7.94
C LEU A 16 -8.10 -33.59 -8.07
N ILE A 17 -7.03 -34.07 -8.73
CA ILE A 17 -5.81 -33.27 -8.99
C ILE A 17 -6.15 -32.07 -9.86
N CYS A 18 -6.87 -32.24 -10.97
CA CYS A 18 -7.26 -31.14 -11.85
C CYS A 18 -8.12 -30.10 -11.09
N PHE A 19 -9.08 -30.56 -10.29
CA PHE A 19 -9.91 -29.66 -9.48
C PHE A 19 -9.08 -28.90 -8.44
N THR A 20 -8.17 -29.60 -7.72
CA THR A 20 -7.29 -28.96 -6.75
C THR A 20 -6.38 -27.92 -7.41
N VAL A 21 -5.77 -28.26 -8.54
CA VAL A 21 -4.95 -27.31 -9.32
C VAL A 21 -5.77 -26.12 -9.78
N TYR A 22 -6.98 -26.35 -10.32
CA TYR A 22 -7.88 -25.27 -10.70
C TYR A 22 -8.20 -24.34 -9.54
N VAL A 23 -8.59 -24.89 -8.37
CA VAL A 23 -8.90 -24.08 -7.18
C VAL A 23 -7.70 -23.26 -6.73
N LEU A 24 -6.50 -23.85 -6.73
CA LEU A 24 -5.28 -23.13 -6.37
C LEU A 24 -4.97 -22.01 -7.36
N LEU A 25 -5.10 -22.27 -8.66
CA LEU A 25 -4.91 -21.26 -9.69
C LEU A 25 -5.93 -20.13 -9.57
N ASP A 26 -7.20 -20.48 -9.41
CA ASP A 26 -8.29 -19.51 -9.26
C ASP A 26 -8.13 -18.64 -8.01
N THR A 27 -7.64 -19.23 -6.91
CA THR A 27 -7.48 -18.53 -5.65
C THR A 27 -6.29 -17.56 -5.65
N PHE A 28 -5.15 -17.98 -6.24
CA PHE A 28 -3.87 -17.29 -6.03
C PHE A 28 -3.22 -16.71 -7.29
N VAL A 29 -3.70 -17.06 -8.49
CA VAL A 29 -3.01 -16.74 -9.73
C VAL A 29 -3.91 -16.07 -10.76
N ILE A 30 -5.15 -16.55 -10.92
CA ILE A 30 -6.05 -16.02 -11.96
C ILE A 30 -6.53 -14.63 -11.53
N ALA A 31 -6.17 -13.62 -12.31
CA ALA A 31 -6.65 -12.26 -12.13
C ALA A 31 -8.15 -12.19 -12.48
N ARG A 32 -8.92 -11.49 -11.66
CA ARG A 32 -10.33 -11.17 -11.89
C ARG A 32 -10.52 -9.68 -11.76
N GLU A 33 -10.76 -9.01 -12.86
CA GLU A 33 -11.13 -7.61 -12.90
C GLU A 33 -12.63 -7.48 -12.69
N TYR A 34 -13.05 -6.69 -11.69
CA TYR A 34 -14.47 -6.48 -11.38
C TYR A 34 -14.97 -5.14 -11.91
N VAL A 35 -14.14 -4.11 -11.83
CA VAL A 35 -14.47 -2.76 -12.27
C VAL A 35 -13.25 -2.16 -12.95
N ILE A 36 -13.43 -1.64 -14.16
CA ILE A 36 -12.42 -0.80 -14.83
C ILE A 36 -12.69 0.64 -14.42
N VAL A 37 -11.67 1.33 -13.96
CA VAL A 37 -11.74 2.72 -13.52
C VAL A 37 -11.25 3.59 -14.68
N ASP A 38 -12.17 4.28 -15.34
CA ASP A 38 -11.81 5.28 -16.33
C ASP A 38 -11.39 6.56 -15.59
N LYS A 39 -10.10 6.84 -15.56
CA LYS A 39 -9.62 8.17 -15.14
C LYS A 39 -9.86 9.13 -16.30
N GLU A 40 -10.70 10.14 -16.10
CA GLU A 40 -10.75 11.27 -17.00
C GLU A 40 -9.36 11.94 -16.99
N ASN A 41 -8.68 11.93 -18.13
CA ASN A 41 -7.42 12.64 -18.29
C ASN A 41 -7.71 14.16 -18.19
N SER A 42 -7.63 14.70 -17.00
CA SER A 42 -7.58 16.14 -16.79
C SER A 42 -6.19 16.66 -17.18
N ASN A 43 -5.90 16.65 -18.49
CA ASN A 43 -4.70 17.27 -19.04
C ASN A 43 -4.80 18.80 -19.01
N ASN A 44 -4.86 19.38 -17.82
CA ASN A 44 -4.68 20.82 -17.63
C ASN A 44 -3.45 21.05 -16.74
N ASN A 45 -2.31 20.52 -17.15
CA ASN A 45 -1.03 20.85 -16.53
C ASN A 45 -0.58 22.22 -17.03
N SER A 46 -1.00 23.28 -16.36
CA SER A 46 -0.24 24.52 -16.35
C SER A 46 0.91 24.32 -15.35
N PHE A 47 2.05 23.82 -15.82
CA PHE A 47 3.25 23.80 -14.99
C PHE A 47 3.58 25.23 -14.58
N SER A 48 3.86 25.46 -13.31
CA SER A 48 4.47 26.68 -12.83
C SER A 48 5.84 26.88 -13.50
N ASP A 49 6.24 28.11 -13.72
CA ASP A 49 7.47 28.44 -14.46
C ASP A 49 8.78 28.01 -13.73
N GLU A 50 8.72 27.47 -12.52
CA GLU A 50 9.91 27.14 -11.74
C GLU A 50 9.75 25.80 -10.99
N VAL A 51 10.06 24.68 -11.66
CA VAL A 51 10.15 23.35 -11.04
C VAL A 51 11.59 23.03 -10.71
N ILE A 52 11.88 22.72 -9.44
CA ILE A 52 13.21 22.33 -8.98
C ILE A 52 13.20 20.84 -8.69
N ILE A 53 14.03 20.08 -9.40
CA ILE A 53 14.19 18.63 -9.21
C ILE A 53 15.65 18.31 -8.94
N THR A 54 15.89 17.53 -7.90
CA THR A 54 17.17 16.94 -7.58
C THR A 54 17.07 15.41 -7.51
N ASP A 55 18.13 14.72 -7.13
CA ASP A 55 18.07 13.26 -6.95
C ASP A 55 17.16 12.82 -5.78
N ASN A 56 16.92 13.70 -4.81
CA ASN A 56 16.17 13.42 -3.59
C ASN A 56 15.11 14.49 -3.23
N SER A 57 14.85 15.45 -4.10
CA SER A 57 13.82 16.45 -3.85
C SER A 57 13.11 16.90 -5.11
N TYR A 58 11.85 17.29 -4.94
CA TYR A 58 11.02 17.96 -5.94
C TYR A 58 10.35 19.16 -5.27
N SER A 59 10.30 20.29 -5.96
CA SER A 59 9.56 21.46 -5.46
C SER A 59 9.03 22.28 -6.63
N ASP A 60 7.76 22.63 -6.54
CA ASP A 60 7.09 23.64 -7.32
C ASP A 60 6.17 24.49 -6.41
N GLU A 61 5.22 25.24 -6.96
CA GLU A 61 4.29 26.06 -6.17
C GLU A 61 3.31 25.24 -5.31
N ASN A 62 3.03 24.00 -5.67
CA ASN A 62 1.97 23.18 -5.08
C ASN A 62 2.49 21.99 -4.28
N ILE A 63 3.61 21.43 -4.68
CA ILE A 63 4.14 20.17 -4.17
C ILE A 63 5.60 20.37 -3.76
N SER A 64 5.91 20.03 -2.51
CA SER A 64 7.29 19.92 -2.02
C SER A 64 7.53 18.52 -1.49
N ILE A 65 8.56 17.85 -2.00
CA ILE A 65 8.96 16.50 -1.57
C ILE A 65 10.45 16.51 -1.27
N THR A 66 10.82 15.99 -0.10
CA THR A 66 12.23 15.78 0.27
C THR A 66 12.40 14.37 0.78
N ILE A 67 13.35 13.63 0.19
CA ILE A 67 13.67 12.25 0.62
C ILE A 67 14.95 12.25 1.41
N THR A 68 14.90 11.68 2.60
CA THR A 68 16.04 11.53 3.52
C THR A 68 16.24 10.06 3.85
N GLU A 69 17.49 9.61 3.85
CA GLU A 69 17.86 8.25 4.26
C GLU A 69 18.35 8.27 5.71
N TYR A 70 17.84 7.33 6.49
CA TYR A 70 18.21 7.08 7.89
C TYR A 70 18.75 5.67 8.03
N ARG A 71 19.54 5.45 9.08
CA ARG A 71 19.97 4.11 9.45
C ARG A 71 19.75 3.88 10.93
N GLU A 72 18.76 3.04 11.23
CA GLU A 72 18.40 2.65 12.59
C GLU A 72 18.02 1.17 12.63
N HIS A 73 18.16 0.53 13.79
CA HIS A 73 17.82 -0.89 13.98
C HIS A 73 18.48 -1.80 12.92
N ASP A 74 19.73 -1.55 12.57
CA ASP A 74 20.47 -2.24 11.49
C ASP A 74 19.70 -2.27 10.16
N THR A 75 18.96 -1.17 9.86
CA THR A 75 18.07 -1.08 8.70
C THR A 75 18.19 0.28 8.03
N ASN A 76 18.22 0.30 6.69
CA ASN A 76 18.08 1.53 5.92
C ASN A 76 16.61 1.91 5.83
N ILE A 77 16.30 3.15 6.16
CA ILE A 77 14.94 3.71 6.21
C ILE A 77 14.92 4.96 5.32
N TYR A 78 13.99 5.00 4.41
CA TYR A 78 13.78 6.11 3.50
C TYR A 78 12.51 6.85 3.91
N VAL A 79 12.66 8.13 4.18
CA VAL A 79 11.60 9.04 4.61
C VAL A 79 11.36 10.05 3.51
N ALA A 80 10.16 10.10 2.98
CA ALA A 80 9.72 11.20 2.12
C ALA A 80 8.82 12.14 2.94
N GLU A 81 9.28 13.34 3.16
CA GLU A 81 8.51 14.46 3.69
C GLU A 81 7.83 15.15 2.52
N VAL A 82 6.50 15.28 2.60
CA VAL A 82 5.65 15.79 1.52
C VAL A 82 4.76 16.90 2.05
N ILE A 83 4.87 18.09 1.46
CA ILE A 83 4.01 19.24 1.77
C ILE A 83 3.23 19.60 0.52
N LEU A 84 1.91 19.69 0.65
CA LEU A 84 1.00 19.97 -0.46
C LEU A 84 0.23 21.27 -0.23
N SER A 85 -0.08 22.00 -1.31
CA SER A 85 -0.97 23.16 -1.26
C SER A 85 -2.46 22.79 -1.33
N SER A 86 -2.76 21.56 -1.79
CA SER A 86 -4.13 21.04 -1.92
C SER A 86 -4.15 19.52 -1.69
N PRO A 87 -5.21 18.98 -1.05
CA PRO A 87 -5.34 17.54 -0.82
C PRO A 87 -5.48 16.73 -2.12
N GLU A 88 -5.88 17.33 -3.22
CA GLU A 88 -6.08 16.66 -4.52
C GLU A 88 -4.80 16.04 -5.11
N TYR A 89 -3.62 16.48 -4.64
CA TYR A 89 -2.33 15.92 -5.06
C TYR A 89 -1.96 14.61 -4.35
N LEU A 90 -2.64 14.25 -3.28
CA LEU A 90 -2.53 12.93 -2.63
C LEU A 90 -3.58 12.00 -3.23
N GLN A 91 -3.13 11.04 -4.02
CA GLN A 91 -4.00 10.19 -4.83
C GLN A 91 -3.71 8.71 -4.61
N THR A 92 -4.62 7.85 -5.12
CA THR A 92 -4.44 6.41 -5.20
C THR A 92 -4.68 5.90 -6.61
N ALA A 93 -4.08 4.77 -6.96
CA ALA A 93 -4.35 4.13 -8.25
C ALA A 93 -4.36 2.61 -8.11
N PHE A 94 -5.35 1.98 -8.73
CA PHE A 94 -5.40 0.53 -8.86
C PHE A 94 -4.44 0.02 -9.95
N ALA A 95 -3.90 -1.17 -9.75
CA ALA A 95 -3.16 -1.87 -10.78
C ALA A 95 -4.00 -2.01 -12.05
N LYS A 96 -3.41 -1.65 -13.22
CA LYS A 96 -4.07 -1.69 -14.53
C LYS A 96 -5.36 -0.88 -14.62
N ASN A 97 -5.54 0.14 -13.76
CA ASN A 97 -6.76 0.92 -13.62
C ASN A 97 -8.01 0.03 -13.40
N ALA A 98 -7.87 -1.09 -12.70
CA ALA A 98 -8.97 -2.03 -12.48
C ALA A 98 -9.01 -2.50 -11.02
N TYR A 99 -10.17 -2.35 -10.40
CA TYR A 99 -10.46 -3.02 -9.14
C TYR A 99 -10.72 -4.49 -9.40
N GLY A 100 -10.03 -5.37 -8.69
CA GLY A 100 -10.22 -6.80 -8.90
C GLY A 100 -9.38 -7.66 -7.96
N ARG A 101 -9.55 -8.98 -8.08
CA ARG A 101 -8.78 -9.98 -7.36
C ARG A 101 -7.57 -10.41 -8.18
N ASN A 102 -6.40 -10.49 -7.52
CA ASN A 102 -5.12 -10.86 -8.16
C ASN A 102 -4.74 -9.96 -9.37
N VAL A 103 -5.37 -8.78 -9.49
CA VAL A 103 -4.95 -7.76 -10.44
C VAL A 103 -3.76 -7.05 -9.82
N THR A 104 -2.59 -7.16 -10.43
CA THR A 104 -1.36 -6.61 -9.86
C THR A 104 -0.47 -6.00 -10.95
N GLN A 105 0.29 -4.99 -10.54
CA GLN A 105 1.27 -4.26 -11.35
C GLN A 105 2.37 -3.75 -10.42
N LYS A 106 3.56 -3.44 -10.92
CA LYS A 106 4.61 -2.88 -10.07
C LYS A 106 4.27 -1.45 -9.68
N THR A 107 4.70 -1.04 -8.49
CA THR A 107 4.58 0.35 -8.01
C THR A 107 5.18 1.33 -9.01
N SER A 108 6.38 1.05 -9.52
CA SER A 108 7.05 1.86 -10.54
C SER A 108 6.24 2.02 -11.82
N GLU A 109 5.67 0.93 -12.34
CA GLU A 109 4.85 0.94 -13.55
C GLU A 109 3.52 1.71 -13.37
N MET A 110 2.90 1.61 -12.17
CA MET A 110 1.70 2.37 -11.84
C MET A 110 2.01 3.85 -11.65
N ALA A 111 3.13 4.18 -11.00
CA ALA A 111 3.58 5.54 -10.81
C ALA A 111 3.80 6.25 -12.18
N GLU A 112 4.52 5.60 -13.09
CA GLU A 112 4.75 6.11 -14.45
C GLU A 112 3.44 6.28 -15.23
N ALA A 113 2.53 5.29 -15.14
CA ALA A 113 1.24 5.34 -15.85
C ALA A 113 0.29 6.44 -15.34
N ASN A 114 0.47 6.90 -14.09
CA ASN A 114 -0.31 7.96 -13.49
C ASN A 114 0.44 9.30 -13.44
N ASN A 115 1.59 9.44 -14.12
CA ASN A 115 2.44 10.63 -14.08
C ASN A 115 2.78 11.10 -12.66
N ALA A 116 2.96 10.15 -11.74
CA ALA A 116 3.30 10.43 -10.36
C ALA A 116 4.67 11.14 -10.27
N ILE A 117 4.84 12.01 -9.27
CA ILE A 117 6.12 12.55 -8.86
C ILE A 117 6.76 11.62 -7.84
N PHE A 118 5.93 11.09 -6.92
CA PHE A 118 6.29 10.18 -5.85
C PHE A 118 5.22 9.10 -5.69
N ALA A 119 5.61 7.87 -5.34
CA ALA A 119 4.67 6.82 -5.04
C ALA A 119 5.24 5.79 -4.05
N VAL A 120 4.35 5.19 -3.27
CA VAL A 120 4.61 3.96 -2.50
C VAL A 120 3.53 2.92 -2.81
N ASN A 121 3.83 1.64 -2.55
CA ASN A 121 2.80 0.60 -2.60
C ASN A 121 1.66 0.90 -1.62
N GLY A 122 0.45 0.52 -1.98
CA GLY A 122 -0.74 0.68 -1.15
C GLY A 122 -0.99 -0.47 -0.19
N ASP A 123 -2.26 -0.87 -0.08
CA ASP A 123 -2.69 -1.97 0.76
C ASP A 123 -2.66 -3.34 0.03
N TYR A 124 -3.20 -4.36 0.64
CA TYR A 124 -3.22 -5.74 0.14
C TYR A 124 -4.65 -6.19 -0.26
N TYR A 125 -5.50 -5.27 -0.68
CA TYR A 125 -6.92 -5.54 -0.91
C TYR A 125 -7.16 -6.63 -1.97
N GLY A 126 -6.36 -6.67 -3.02
CA GLY A 126 -6.54 -7.57 -4.17
C GLY A 126 -6.26 -9.04 -3.89
N ALA A 127 -5.61 -9.37 -2.77
CA ALA A 127 -5.39 -10.73 -2.31
C ALA A 127 -6.34 -11.13 -1.16
N ARG A 128 -7.23 -10.23 -0.73
CA ARG A 128 -8.20 -10.45 0.35
C ARG A 128 -9.63 -10.36 -0.18
N GLU A 129 -10.54 -11.05 0.48
CA GLU A 129 -11.99 -11.01 0.17
C GLU A 129 -12.75 -10.09 1.14
N THR A 130 -12.13 -9.70 2.23
CA THR A 130 -12.69 -8.80 3.26
C THR A 130 -11.83 -7.56 3.42
N GLY A 131 -12.38 -6.55 4.07
CA GLY A 131 -11.81 -5.23 4.28
C GLY A 131 -12.56 -4.18 3.45
N LEU A 132 -12.62 -2.97 3.96
CA LEU A 132 -13.22 -1.85 3.24
C LEU A 132 -12.28 -1.41 2.11
N VAL A 133 -12.84 -1.09 0.95
CA VAL A 133 -12.09 -0.49 -0.16
C VAL A 133 -12.89 0.65 -0.73
N VAL A 134 -12.42 1.86 -0.48
CA VAL A 134 -12.97 3.11 -1.03
C VAL A 134 -11.86 3.84 -1.76
N ARG A 135 -12.11 4.31 -2.97
CA ARG A 135 -11.18 5.15 -3.74
C ARG A 135 -11.98 6.23 -4.46
N ASP A 136 -11.52 7.46 -4.36
CA ASP A 136 -12.18 8.64 -4.94
C ASP A 136 -13.67 8.75 -4.53
N GLY A 137 -14.00 8.41 -3.26
CA GLY A 137 -15.37 8.40 -2.74
C GLY A 137 -16.25 7.27 -3.27
N VAL A 138 -15.71 6.36 -4.09
CA VAL A 138 -16.44 5.20 -4.61
C VAL A 138 -16.17 3.97 -3.76
N ILE A 139 -17.23 3.31 -3.30
CA ILE A 139 -17.16 2.08 -2.50
C ILE A 139 -17.02 0.89 -3.45
N TYR A 140 -15.85 0.23 -3.45
CA TYR A 140 -15.59 -0.97 -4.24
C TYR A 140 -15.82 -2.25 -3.45
N ARG A 141 -15.64 -2.20 -2.13
CA ARG A 141 -15.91 -3.33 -1.23
C ARG A 141 -16.36 -2.83 0.13
N ASP A 142 -17.49 -3.36 0.56
CA ASP A 142 -18.09 -3.19 1.88
C ASP A 142 -18.19 -4.56 2.58
N SER A 143 -17.06 -5.13 2.93
CA SER A 143 -17.00 -6.43 3.61
C SER A 143 -16.03 -6.33 4.77
N SER A 144 -16.54 -5.92 5.92
CA SER A 144 -15.72 -5.67 7.12
C SER A 144 -15.14 -6.96 7.70
N SER A 145 -13.93 -6.85 8.22
CA SER A 145 -13.27 -7.84 9.07
C SER A 145 -13.21 -7.26 10.49
N ARG A 146 -13.97 -7.80 11.41
CA ARG A 146 -14.38 -7.18 12.70
C ARG A 146 -13.31 -6.46 13.51
N ASP A 147 -12.06 -6.87 13.44
CA ASP A 147 -10.98 -6.38 14.30
C ASP A 147 -9.83 -5.74 13.49
N ARG A 148 -10.08 -5.40 12.20
CA ARG A 148 -9.09 -4.71 11.38
C ARG A 148 -9.23 -3.20 11.55
N GLU A 149 -8.10 -2.51 11.52
CA GLU A 149 -8.04 -1.06 11.41
C GLU A 149 -7.84 -0.65 9.96
N ASN A 150 -8.40 0.47 9.59
CA ASN A 150 -8.28 1.08 8.27
C ASN A 150 -7.76 2.49 8.38
N LEU A 151 -6.97 2.89 7.40
CA LEU A 151 -6.68 4.30 7.16
C LEU A 151 -7.81 4.92 6.35
N VAL A 152 -8.33 6.02 6.82
CA VAL A 152 -9.23 6.90 6.06
C VAL A 152 -8.47 8.15 5.66
N ILE A 153 -8.53 8.49 4.39
CA ILE A 153 -8.03 9.75 3.83
C ILE A 153 -9.25 10.57 3.42
N TYR A 154 -9.42 11.73 4.05
CA TYR A 154 -10.56 12.60 3.79
C TYR A 154 -10.30 13.61 2.67
N ALA A 155 -11.36 14.22 2.17
CA ALA A 155 -11.31 15.21 1.10
C ALA A 155 -10.56 16.49 1.48
N ASP A 156 -10.40 16.79 2.76
CA ASP A 156 -9.59 17.89 3.28
C ASP A 156 -8.10 17.52 3.43
N GLY A 157 -7.75 16.26 3.15
CA GLY A 157 -6.40 15.73 3.27
C GLY A 157 -6.07 15.16 4.64
N SER A 158 -6.96 15.26 5.63
CA SER A 158 -6.75 14.66 6.94
C SER A 158 -6.72 13.13 6.89
N LEU A 159 -6.00 12.53 7.83
CA LEU A 159 -5.89 11.09 8.02
C LEU A 159 -6.55 10.69 9.33
N ASP A 160 -7.24 9.55 9.33
CA ASP A 160 -7.77 8.93 10.54
C ASP A 160 -7.58 7.40 10.51
N VAL A 161 -7.48 6.79 11.66
CA VAL A 161 -7.42 5.33 11.82
C VAL A 161 -8.69 4.86 12.51
N ILE A 162 -9.48 4.09 11.79
CA ILE A 162 -10.76 3.57 12.29
C ILE A 162 -10.75 2.05 12.40
N THR A 163 -11.54 1.50 13.34
CA THR A 163 -11.82 0.06 13.37
C THR A 163 -12.97 -0.29 12.43
N GLU A 164 -12.84 -1.38 11.67
CA GLU A 164 -13.92 -1.86 10.79
C GLU A 164 -15.18 -2.27 11.55
N ARG A 165 -15.08 -2.56 12.85
CA ARG A 165 -16.22 -2.97 13.66
C ARG A 165 -17.27 -1.86 13.75
N GLY A 166 -18.37 -2.02 13.03
CA GLY A 166 -19.48 -1.06 13.01
C GLY A 166 -19.22 0.16 12.13
N ALA A 167 -18.13 0.15 11.36
CA ALA A 167 -17.91 1.17 10.35
C ALA A 167 -18.94 1.01 9.23
N ASP A 168 -19.50 2.13 8.81
CA ASP A 168 -20.44 2.26 7.70
C ASP A 168 -19.73 3.05 6.59
N PRO A 169 -19.29 2.39 5.51
CA PRO A 169 -18.55 3.07 4.46
C PRO A 169 -19.39 4.10 3.70
N GLU A 170 -20.72 3.92 3.61
CA GLU A 170 -21.61 4.91 2.99
C GLU A 170 -21.58 6.21 3.79
N LYS A 171 -21.70 6.08 5.13
CA LYS A 171 -21.61 7.23 6.02
C LYS A 171 -20.23 7.88 6.02
N LEU A 172 -19.15 7.09 5.99
CA LEU A 172 -17.79 7.64 5.92
C LEU A 172 -17.59 8.47 4.64
N VAL A 173 -18.12 8.00 3.51
CA VAL A 173 -18.07 8.76 2.24
C VAL A 173 -18.94 10.02 2.32
N GLU A 174 -20.14 9.96 2.92
CA GLU A 174 -20.97 11.13 3.18
C GLU A 174 -20.26 12.16 4.09
N ASP A 175 -19.47 11.68 5.06
CA ASP A 175 -18.67 12.50 5.98
C ASP A 175 -17.35 12.99 5.33
N GLY A 176 -17.10 12.66 4.05
CA GLY A 176 -15.98 13.20 3.26
C GLY A 176 -14.80 12.25 3.05
N ALA A 177 -14.91 10.96 3.39
CA ALA A 177 -13.85 10.01 3.09
C ALA A 177 -13.67 9.81 1.57
N LEU A 178 -12.47 10.08 1.06
CA LEU A 178 -12.09 9.83 -0.33
C LEU A 178 -11.51 8.43 -0.51
N HIS A 179 -10.59 8.03 0.38
CA HIS A 179 -9.94 6.73 0.27
C HIS A 179 -9.99 6.00 1.60
N ILE A 180 -10.22 4.69 1.57
CA ILE A 180 -10.07 3.80 2.73
C ILE A 180 -9.15 2.66 2.33
N LEU A 181 -7.99 2.56 3.02
CA LEU A 181 -7.00 1.49 2.84
C LEU A 181 -7.06 0.53 4.02
N SER A 182 -7.01 -0.76 3.70
CA SER A 182 -7.34 -1.85 4.63
C SER A 182 -6.16 -2.82 4.81
N PHE A 183 -5.13 -2.43 5.54
CA PHE A 183 -3.98 -3.30 5.88
C PHE A 183 -3.74 -3.33 7.39
N GLY A 184 -3.23 -2.25 7.95
CA GLY A 184 -3.02 -2.03 9.38
C GLY A 184 -1.79 -2.68 10.00
N PRO A 185 -1.62 -2.46 11.26
CA PRO A 185 -2.43 -1.61 12.14
C PRO A 185 -2.13 -0.11 11.99
N GLY A 186 -2.89 0.73 12.70
CA GLY A 186 -2.48 2.09 13.06
C GLY A 186 -1.18 2.02 13.87
N LEU A 187 -0.24 2.89 13.58
CA LEU A 187 1.07 2.93 14.25
C LEU A 187 1.09 4.02 15.33
N VAL A 188 0.61 5.19 14.96
CA VAL A 188 0.42 6.35 15.84
C VAL A 188 -1.01 6.84 15.65
N VAL A 189 -1.72 7.09 16.73
CA VAL A 189 -3.09 7.61 16.72
C VAL A 189 -3.17 8.71 17.78
N ASP A 190 -3.66 9.87 17.40
CA ASP A 190 -3.72 11.06 18.27
C ASP A 190 -2.37 11.43 18.91
N GLY A 191 -1.27 11.23 18.19
CA GLY A 191 0.10 11.48 18.66
C GLY A 191 0.61 10.48 19.70
N GLU A 192 -0.02 9.31 19.82
CA GLU A 192 0.40 8.26 20.77
C GLU A 192 0.68 6.96 20.01
N ILE A 193 1.74 6.22 20.38
CA ILE A 193 2.06 4.92 19.79
C ILE A 193 0.93 3.93 20.07
N ALA A 194 0.28 3.42 19.02
CA ALA A 194 -0.89 2.55 19.10
C ALA A 194 -0.57 1.05 19.10
N VAL A 195 0.66 0.65 18.77
CA VAL A 195 1.09 -0.75 18.68
C VAL A 195 1.90 -1.20 19.89
N SER A 196 1.77 -2.46 20.26
CA SER A 196 2.58 -3.06 21.33
C SER A 196 3.90 -3.61 20.81
N LYS A 197 4.89 -3.79 21.71
CA LYS A 197 6.24 -4.31 21.35
C LYS A 197 6.25 -5.67 20.67
N ASN A 198 5.19 -6.48 20.82
CA ASN A 198 5.11 -7.82 20.26
C ASN A 198 4.01 -7.96 19.21
N GLU A 199 3.50 -6.83 18.74
CA GLU A 199 2.45 -6.82 17.71
C GLU A 199 3.05 -7.00 16.33
N GLU A 200 2.46 -7.90 15.55
CA GLU A 200 2.90 -8.19 14.18
C GLU A 200 1.70 -8.43 13.26
N VAL A 201 1.87 -8.13 11.98
CA VAL A 201 0.83 -8.34 10.97
C VAL A 201 0.77 -9.81 10.56
N GLY A 202 -0.25 -10.52 11.03
CA GLY A 202 -0.54 -11.89 10.61
C GLY A 202 0.66 -12.83 10.75
N GLN A 203 1.17 -13.37 9.64
CA GLN A 203 2.32 -14.27 9.60
C GLN A 203 3.63 -13.57 9.24
N ALA A 204 3.68 -12.23 9.29
CA ALA A 204 4.89 -11.49 9.01
C ALA A 204 5.98 -11.82 10.05
N MET A 205 7.23 -11.78 9.61
CA MET A 205 8.38 -11.88 10.54
C MET A 205 8.42 -10.60 11.40
N ALA A 206 8.96 -10.70 12.63
CA ALA A 206 9.11 -9.57 13.55
C ALA A 206 9.81 -8.38 12.85
N SER A 207 10.92 -8.64 12.16
CA SER A 207 11.61 -7.63 11.36
C SER A 207 11.35 -7.87 9.87
N ASN A 208 10.87 -6.84 9.18
CA ASN A 208 10.50 -6.89 7.78
C ASN A 208 10.75 -5.55 7.08
N PRO A 209 10.91 -5.52 5.74
CA PRO A 209 10.65 -4.30 4.99
C PRO A 209 9.25 -3.78 5.31
N ARG A 210 9.12 -2.48 5.54
CA ARG A 210 7.85 -1.83 5.91
C ARG A 210 7.54 -0.67 4.98
N THR A 211 6.27 -0.36 4.88
CA THR A 211 5.75 0.85 4.23
C THR A 211 4.72 1.47 5.14
N ALA A 212 4.83 2.76 5.38
CA ALA A 212 3.88 3.51 6.20
C ALA A 212 3.61 4.90 5.60
N ILE A 213 2.44 5.43 5.94
CA ILE A 213 2.04 6.82 5.70
C ILE A 213 1.63 7.44 7.03
N GLY A 214 1.96 8.71 7.23
CA GLY A 214 1.49 9.49 8.36
C GLY A 214 1.31 10.96 8.00
N ILE A 215 0.75 11.71 8.93
CA ILE A 215 0.51 13.16 8.83
C ILE A 215 1.02 13.84 10.10
N ILE A 216 1.74 14.97 9.94
CA ILE A 216 2.22 15.81 11.03
C ILE A 216 1.16 16.86 11.36
N ASP A 217 0.75 17.62 10.35
CA ASP A 217 -0.28 18.66 10.40
C ASP A 217 -0.96 18.78 9.02
N ASP A 218 -1.74 19.81 8.79
CA ASP A 218 -2.52 20.00 7.57
C ASP A 218 -1.66 19.89 6.31
N LEU A 219 -1.96 18.89 5.45
CA LEU A 219 -1.31 18.62 4.16
C LEU A 219 0.20 18.37 4.25
N HIS A 220 0.72 18.04 5.43
CA HIS A 220 2.11 17.70 5.70
C HIS A 220 2.25 16.21 6.03
N TYR A 221 2.63 15.43 5.03
CA TYR A 221 2.67 13.97 5.11
C TYR A 221 4.09 13.45 5.25
N ILE A 222 4.20 12.30 5.91
CA ILE A 222 5.41 11.51 6.02
C ILE A 222 5.14 10.13 5.44
N PHE A 223 5.95 9.73 4.46
CA PHE A 223 5.98 8.35 3.96
C PHE A 223 7.29 7.70 4.38
N VAL A 224 7.19 6.50 4.91
CA VAL A 224 8.36 5.72 5.33
C VAL A 224 8.37 4.39 4.59
N VAL A 225 9.52 4.07 3.98
CA VAL A 225 9.80 2.73 3.47
C VAL A 225 11.11 2.25 4.05
N SER A 226 11.12 1.08 4.68
CA SER A 226 12.35 0.44 5.14
C SER A 226 12.75 -0.71 4.23
N ASP A 227 14.05 -0.90 4.04
CA ASP A 227 14.63 -2.13 3.53
C ASP A 227 14.50 -3.25 4.55
N GLY A 228 14.86 -4.46 4.19
CA GLY A 228 14.94 -5.58 5.12
C GLY A 228 15.23 -6.90 4.42
N ARG A 229 15.40 -7.97 5.23
CA ARG A 229 15.68 -9.32 4.76
C ARG A 229 17.03 -9.46 4.04
N THR A 230 17.98 -8.62 4.37
CA THR A 230 19.36 -8.66 3.87
C THR A 230 20.34 -8.62 5.04
N ASP A 231 21.61 -8.95 4.78
CA ASP A 231 22.68 -8.82 5.77
C ASP A 231 22.97 -7.34 6.12
N GLU A 232 22.56 -6.41 5.24
CA GLU A 232 22.76 -4.97 5.40
C GLU A 232 21.56 -4.27 6.04
N SER A 233 20.37 -4.87 5.96
CA SER A 233 19.13 -4.33 6.50
C SER A 233 18.23 -5.47 6.98
N GLU A 234 18.00 -5.57 8.29
CA GLU A 234 17.13 -6.59 8.87
C GLU A 234 15.66 -6.31 8.59
N GLY A 235 15.27 -5.05 8.57
CA GLY A 235 13.91 -4.54 8.54
C GLY A 235 13.45 -4.09 9.92
N LEU A 236 12.23 -3.59 10.01
CA LEU A 236 11.65 -3.06 11.24
C LEU A 236 10.51 -3.95 11.75
N SER A 237 10.42 -4.13 13.06
CA SER A 237 9.18 -4.54 13.72
C SER A 237 8.13 -3.42 13.61
N LEU A 238 6.86 -3.72 13.87
CA LEU A 238 5.82 -2.67 13.87
C LEU A 238 6.05 -1.63 14.97
N TYR A 239 6.56 -2.07 16.12
CA TYR A 239 6.83 -1.16 17.24
C TYR A 239 8.01 -0.22 16.94
N GLU A 240 9.09 -0.71 16.31
CA GLU A 240 10.22 0.13 15.88
C GLU A 240 9.76 1.13 14.81
N LEU A 241 8.94 0.70 13.84
CA LEU A 241 8.37 1.59 12.84
C LEU A 241 7.48 2.66 13.49
N ALA A 242 6.61 2.28 14.44
CA ALA A 242 5.75 3.23 15.14
C ALA A 242 6.55 4.23 15.97
N THR A 243 7.59 3.77 16.67
CA THR A 243 8.49 4.64 17.44
C THR A 243 9.20 5.63 16.51
N PHE A 244 9.73 5.16 15.39
CA PHE A 244 10.38 6.00 14.40
C PHE A 244 9.43 7.05 13.82
N MET A 245 8.17 6.66 13.51
CA MET A 245 7.14 7.61 13.04
C MET A 245 6.78 8.66 14.10
N ASP A 246 6.66 8.24 15.37
CA ASP A 246 6.41 9.15 16.51
C ASP A 246 7.56 10.16 16.68
N GLU A 247 8.81 9.72 16.57
CA GLU A 247 9.98 10.59 16.62
C GLU A 247 10.04 11.62 15.48
N LEU A 248 9.41 11.33 14.34
CA LEU A 248 9.22 12.29 13.24
C LEU A 248 8.09 13.30 13.50
N GLY A 249 7.34 13.14 14.62
CA GLY A 249 6.32 14.08 15.07
C GLY A 249 4.95 13.90 14.40
N VAL A 250 4.67 12.74 13.80
CA VAL A 250 3.36 12.49 13.18
C VAL A 250 2.26 12.35 14.24
N GLN A 251 1.07 12.83 13.91
CA GLN A 251 -0.12 12.73 14.76
C GLN A 251 -0.92 11.46 14.46
N VAL A 252 -0.93 11.06 13.19
CA VAL A 252 -1.53 9.80 12.73
C VAL A 252 -0.54 9.11 11.82
N ALA A 253 -0.33 7.80 12.03
CA ALA A 253 0.46 6.96 11.13
C ALA A 253 -0.17 5.58 10.97
N TYR A 254 -0.06 5.03 9.78
CA TYR A 254 -0.67 3.76 9.40
C TYR A 254 0.28 2.87 8.60
N ASN A 255 0.32 1.59 8.95
CA ASN A 255 1.11 0.59 8.26
C ASN A 255 0.40 0.08 7.00
N LEU A 256 1.06 0.19 5.87
CA LEU A 256 0.65 -0.35 4.57
C LEU A 256 1.24 -1.75 4.31
N ASP A 257 0.98 -2.33 3.13
CA ASP A 257 1.57 -3.63 2.78
C ASP A 257 3.10 -3.55 2.78
N GLY A 258 3.71 -4.53 3.39
CA GLY A 258 5.14 -4.58 3.64
C GLY A 258 5.85 -5.74 2.95
N GLY A 259 7.03 -6.05 3.46
CA GLY A 259 7.84 -7.16 2.94
C GLY A 259 8.29 -6.92 1.51
N GLY A 260 8.03 -7.88 0.62
CA GLY A 260 8.41 -7.75 -0.79
C GLY A 260 7.65 -6.68 -1.58
N SER A 261 6.59 -6.12 -1.01
CA SER A 261 5.80 -5.04 -1.62
C SER A 261 6.42 -3.66 -1.36
N SER A 262 7.18 -3.51 -0.26
CA SER A 262 7.78 -2.22 0.15
C SER A 262 8.60 -1.62 -0.97
N THR A 263 8.06 -0.58 -1.58
CA THR A 263 8.68 0.12 -2.71
C THR A 263 8.39 1.62 -2.59
N MET A 264 9.45 2.42 -2.61
CA MET A 264 9.38 3.87 -2.77
C MET A 264 9.89 4.24 -4.15
N TRP A 265 9.06 4.90 -4.92
CA TRP A 265 9.41 5.39 -6.25
C TRP A 265 9.39 6.93 -6.25
N PHE A 266 10.38 7.54 -6.87
CA PHE A 266 10.49 8.99 -6.98
C PHE A 266 11.12 9.35 -8.32
N ASN A 267 10.43 10.21 -9.07
CA ASN A 267 10.91 10.82 -10.31
C ASN A 267 11.65 9.84 -11.24
N GLY A 268 11.02 8.71 -11.57
CA GLY A 268 11.56 7.70 -12.50
C GLY A 268 12.49 6.66 -11.87
N LYS A 269 12.72 6.70 -10.55
CA LYS A 269 13.67 5.81 -9.86
C LYS A 269 13.00 5.11 -8.66
N ILE A 270 13.37 3.87 -8.40
CA ILE A 270 13.10 3.20 -7.13
C ILE A 270 14.20 3.61 -6.14
N ILE A 271 13.80 4.08 -4.98
CA ILE A 271 14.70 4.67 -3.98
C ILE A 271 15.26 3.60 -3.05
N ASN A 272 14.42 2.72 -2.54
CA ASN A 272 14.81 1.62 -1.64
C ASN A 272 15.29 0.38 -2.42
N VAL A 273 15.65 -0.68 -1.70
CA VAL A 273 16.04 -1.98 -2.29
C VAL A 273 14.93 -3.01 -2.06
N PRO A 274 13.93 -3.14 -2.98
CA PRO A 274 12.82 -4.05 -2.79
C PRO A 274 13.29 -5.51 -2.73
N MET A 275 12.98 -6.20 -1.63
CA MET A 275 13.47 -7.57 -1.40
C MET A 275 12.31 -8.56 -1.29
N SER A 276 12.30 -9.56 -2.17
CA SER A 276 11.37 -10.68 -2.06
C SER A 276 11.67 -11.54 -0.83
N SER A 277 10.72 -12.40 -0.43
CA SER A 277 10.91 -13.36 0.66
C SER A 277 12.08 -14.35 0.47
N LYS A 278 12.66 -14.39 -0.73
CA LYS A 278 13.79 -15.24 -1.08
C LYS A 278 15.13 -14.49 -1.12
N GLY A 279 15.19 -13.26 -0.63
CA GLY A 279 16.40 -12.43 -0.69
C GLY A 279 16.81 -12.01 -2.11
N ILE A 280 15.87 -11.98 -3.05
CA ILE A 280 16.10 -11.53 -4.42
C ILE A 280 15.69 -10.07 -4.52
N ASN A 281 16.62 -9.21 -4.91
CA ASN A 281 16.31 -7.81 -5.21
C ASN A 281 15.38 -7.76 -6.42
N LYS A 282 14.10 -7.57 -6.17
CA LYS A 282 13.06 -7.52 -7.19
C LYS A 282 11.80 -6.87 -6.63
N GLU A 283 11.36 -5.84 -7.29
CA GLU A 283 10.06 -5.22 -7.06
C GLU A 283 8.93 -6.24 -7.26
N ARG A 284 8.04 -6.35 -6.28
CA ARG A 284 6.83 -7.16 -6.35
C ARG A 284 5.72 -6.37 -7.02
N SER A 285 4.89 -7.07 -7.81
CA SER A 285 3.62 -6.48 -8.26
C SER A 285 2.62 -6.45 -7.10
N VAL A 286 1.95 -5.31 -6.95
CA VAL A 286 0.99 -4.97 -5.89
C VAL A 286 -0.36 -4.58 -6.49
N SER A 287 -1.40 -4.47 -5.67
CA SER A 287 -2.76 -4.21 -6.15
C SER A 287 -3.05 -2.74 -6.38
N ASP A 288 -2.35 -1.86 -5.69
CA ASP A 288 -2.55 -0.41 -5.75
C ASP A 288 -1.33 0.35 -5.24
N ILE A 289 -1.35 1.65 -5.44
CA ILE A 289 -0.38 2.62 -4.92
C ILE A 289 -1.07 3.78 -4.23
N VAL A 290 -0.33 4.43 -3.32
CA VAL A 290 -0.58 5.82 -2.90
C VAL A 290 0.49 6.69 -3.57
N TYR A 291 0.09 7.79 -4.18
CA TYR A 291 1.03 8.62 -4.95
C TYR A 291 0.73 10.10 -4.85
N ILE A 292 1.74 10.89 -5.15
CA ILE A 292 1.69 12.35 -5.25
C ILE A 292 1.87 12.72 -6.72
N GLY A 293 0.97 13.53 -7.23
CA GLY A 293 0.99 13.98 -8.63
C GLY A 293 -0.18 14.90 -8.95
N TYR A 294 -0.21 15.38 -10.19
CA TYR A 294 -1.24 16.26 -10.74
C TYR A 294 -2.38 15.50 -11.39
#